data_7ae37d4a47fe7d0b630234e64b25beef
#
_entry.id   7ae37d4a47fe7d0b630234e64b25beef
#
_cell.length_a   1.000
_cell.length_b   1.000
_cell.length_c   1.000
_cell.angle_alpha   90.00
_cell.angle_beta   90.00
_cell.angle_gamma   90.00
#
_symmetry.space_group_name_H-M   'P 1'
#
loop_
_entity.id
_entity.type
_entity.pdbx_description
1 polymer ?
#
loop_
_entity_poly.entity_id
_entity_poly.type
_entity_poly.pdbx_seq_one_letter_code
_entity_poly.pdbx_strand_id
1 'polypeptide(L)'
;MEAAQVYVMAGVCLVLGLGIGYLLRASQPPNPPVLASVRSVASVRSTQPPPGARMRSLEQMRQMADKQAAPMLEKLKTNPNDSALLARIGASYLSTHQFSQAAVYYGRAVQVDPKNVVLRTSLASSLYLSGDADGAISQLNQALKYNPTDADALFNLGLIKLKAKDDDKGALAAWRQLLKTNPKLGPDKKAEVQRLVANVMTEQANQQAAQGARQQ
;
A
#
# COMPACT_ATOMS: atom_id res chain seq x y z
N MET A 1 4.07 28.78 -33.76
CA MET A 1 5.32 28.90 -32.98
C MET A 1 6.06 27.60 -33.15
N GLU A 2 7.23 27.64 -33.82
CA GLU A 2 7.96 26.45 -34.22
C GLU A 2 8.59 25.76 -32.98
N ALA A 3 8.62 24.44 -32.98
CA ALA A 3 9.19 23.64 -31.90
C ALA A 3 10.62 24.05 -31.50
N ALA A 4 11.40 24.60 -32.44
CA ALA A 4 12.73 25.15 -32.20
C ALA A 4 12.76 26.27 -31.15
N GLN A 5 11.75 27.14 -31.11
CA GLN A 5 11.69 28.24 -30.14
C GLN A 5 11.45 27.74 -28.71
N VAL A 6 10.72 26.64 -28.54
CA VAL A 6 10.47 26.05 -27.22
C VAL A 6 11.73 25.44 -26.61
N TYR A 7 12.56 24.79 -27.42
CA TYR A 7 13.84 24.21 -26.96
C TYR A 7 14.88 25.27 -26.62
N VAL A 8 14.91 26.39 -27.35
CA VAL A 8 15.81 27.52 -27.05
C VAL A 8 15.41 28.17 -25.71
N MET A 9 14.12 28.36 -25.46
CA MET A 9 13.65 28.93 -24.17
C MET A 9 13.93 27.99 -23.02
N ALA A 10 13.73 26.68 -23.17
CA ALA A 10 14.04 25.68 -22.13
C ALA A 10 15.55 25.63 -21.83
N GLY A 11 16.39 25.73 -22.83
CA GLY A 11 17.87 25.78 -22.69
C GLY A 11 18.35 27.01 -21.93
N VAL A 12 17.80 28.17 -22.21
CA VAL A 12 18.13 29.43 -21.50
C VAL A 12 17.73 29.39 -20.04
N CYS A 13 16.57 28.85 -19.72
CA CYS A 13 16.11 28.68 -18.30
C CYS A 13 17.03 27.74 -17.51
N LEU A 14 17.55 26.67 -18.14
CA LEU A 14 18.42 25.71 -17.48
C LEU A 14 19.80 26.29 -17.17
N VAL A 15 20.36 27.07 -18.10
CA VAL A 15 21.66 27.74 -17.91
C VAL A 15 21.58 28.84 -16.86
N LEU A 16 20.49 29.63 -16.85
CA LEU A 16 20.27 30.66 -15.83
C LEU A 16 20.01 30.06 -14.43
N GLY A 17 19.28 28.96 -14.34
CA GLY A 17 19.04 28.27 -13.07
C GLY A 17 20.31 27.71 -12.43
N LEU A 18 21.21 27.12 -13.23
CA LEU A 18 22.49 26.61 -12.75
C LEU A 18 23.46 27.74 -12.37
N GLY A 19 23.46 28.87 -13.10
CA GLY A 19 24.29 30.02 -12.79
C GLY A 19 23.92 30.68 -11.47
N ILE A 20 22.64 30.89 -11.20
CA ILE A 20 22.16 31.50 -9.95
C ILE A 20 22.41 30.55 -8.75
N GLY A 21 22.21 29.24 -8.93
CA GLY A 21 22.51 28.24 -7.89
C GLY A 21 23.98 28.19 -7.49
N TYR A 22 24.89 28.35 -8.47
CA TYR A 22 26.33 28.38 -8.21
C TYR A 22 26.79 29.67 -7.51
N LEU A 23 26.23 30.81 -7.89
CA LEU A 23 26.55 32.10 -7.27
C LEU A 23 26.04 32.21 -5.81
N LEU A 24 24.90 31.62 -5.51
CA LEU A 24 24.37 31.55 -4.14
C LEU A 24 25.20 30.63 -3.24
N ARG A 25 25.86 29.60 -3.81
CA ARG A 25 26.75 28.71 -3.06
C ARG A 25 28.11 29.36 -2.75
N ALA A 26 28.58 30.27 -3.60
CA ALA A 26 29.87 30.95 -3.43
C ALA A 26 29.84 32.08 -2.37
N SER A 27 28.67 32.52 -1.95
CA SER A 27 28.48 33.60 -0.95
C SER A 27 28.21 33.14 0.47
N GLN A 28 28.35 31.85 0.78
CA GLN A 28 28.29 31.40 2.18
C GLN A 28 29.64 31.61 2.88
N PRO A 29 29.69 32.34 4.00
CA PRO A 29 30.92 32.49 4.76
C PRO A 29 31.37 31.13 5.32
N PRO A 30 32.69 30.91 5.49
CA PRO A 30 33.19 29.67 6.06
C PRO A 30 32.70 29.50 7.49
N ASN A 31 32.17 28.34 7.80
CA ASN A 31 31.71 27.99 9.16
C ASN A 31 32.85 28.18 10.16
N PRO A 32 32.62 28.86 11.29
CA PRO A 32 33.61 28.92 12.37
C PRO A 32 33.90 27.53 12.93
N PRO A 33 35.10 27.29 13.47
CA PRO A 33 35.48 25.99 14.02
C PRO A 33 34.59 25.60 15.21
N VAL A 34 34.01 24.40 15.10
CA VAL A 34 33.20 23.80 16.18
C VAL A 34 34.10 23.34 17.35
N LEU A 35 34.48 24.28 18.19
CA LEU A 35 35.01 23.98 19.52
C LEU A 35 34.35 24.95 20.52
N ALA A 36 33.27 24.53 21.09
CA ALA A 36 32.67 24.91 22.37
C ALA A 36 31.14 24.96 22.28
N SER A 37 30.49 23.87 22.56
CA SER A 37 29.18 23.83 23.25
C SER A 37 28.69 22.39 23.37
N VAL A 38 29.44 21.56 24.09
CA VAL A 38 28.84 20.38 24.70
C VAL A 38 28.08 20.83 25.94
N ARG A 39 26.95 21.49 25.71
CA ARG A 39 25.95 21.72 26.79
C ARG A 39 24.61 21.96 26.13
N SER A 40 23.72 21.02 26.35
CA SER A 40 22.29 21.02 26.03
C SER A 40 21.86 20.17 24.85
N VAL A 41 22.23 18.89 24.84
CA VAL A 41 21.42 17.83 24.19
C VAL A 41 20.46 17.22 25.21
N ALA A 42 19.66 18.10 25.81
CA ALA A 42 18.50 17.69 26.60
C ALA A 42 17.31 18.46 26.07
N SER A 43 16.71 18.00 25.02
CA SER A 43 15.34 18.16 24.55
C SER A 43 15.23 18.03 23.03
N VAL A 44 15.67 16.91 22.45
CA VAL A 44 14.89 16.36 21.34
C VAL A 44 13.65 15.79 22.00
N ARG A 45 12.72 16.66 22.28
CA ARG A 45 11.35 16.32 22.64
C ARG A 45 10.87 15.44 21.50
N SER A 46 10.78 14.14 21.73
CA SER A 46 10.11 13.23 20.86
C SER A 46 8.75 13.85 20.56
N THR A 47 8.51 14.22 19.31
CA THR A 47 7.20 14.65 18.82
C THR A 47 6.28 13.43 18.71
N GLN A 48 6.29 12.61 19.74
CA GLN A 48 5.29 11.56 19.89
C GLN A 48 4.02 12.27 20.32
N PRO A 49 2.95 12.28 19.51
CA PRO A 49 1.70 12.91 19.91
C PRO A 49 1.25 12.30 21.23
N PRO A 50 0.69 13.09 22.15
CA PRO A 50 0.28 12.60 23.45
C PRO A 50 -0.65 11.39 23.29
N PRO A 51 -0.54 10.36 24.14
CA PRO A 51 -1.32 9.10 24.01
C PRO A 51 -2.83 9.32 23.81
N GLY A 52 -3.37 10.36 24.41
CA GLY A 52 -4.78 10.75 24.23
C GLY A 52 -5.15 11.32 22.86
N ALA A 53 -4.20 11.85 22.09
CA ALA A 53 -4.48 12.36 20.74
C ALA A 53 -4.65 11.23 19.71
N ARG A 54 -3.88 10.13 19.85
CA ARG A 54 -4.06 8.92 19.00
C ARG A 54 -5.37 8.21 19.31
N MET A 55 -5.75 8.08 20.58
CA MET A 55 -7.02 7.48 20.97
C MET A 55 -8.24 8.28 20.49
N ARG A 56 -8.16 9.63 20.57
CA ARG A 56 -9.23 10.49 20.06
C ARG A 56 -9.41 10.36 18.55
N SER A 57 -8.33 10.23 17.78
CA SER A 57 -8.43 10.06 16.33
C SER A 57 -9.05 8.71 15.92
N LEU A 58 -8.76 7.63 16.63
CA LEU A 58 -9.38 6.32 16.41
C LEU A 58 -10.87 6.33 16.75
N GLU A 59 -11.25 6.96 17.87
CA GLU A 59 -12.63 7.11 18.25
C GLU A 59 -13.42 7.97 17.26
N GLN A 60 -12.83 9.06 16.79
CA GLN A 60 -13.44 9.88 15.74
C GLN A 60 -13.63 9.09 14.43
N MET A 61 -12.65 8.26 14.03
CA MET A 61 -12.80 7.41 12.84
C MET A 61 -13.91 6.39 13.00
N ARG A 62 -14.05 5.77 14.19
CA ARG A 62 -15.18 4.88 14.51
C ARG A 62 -16.52 5.58 14.37
N GLN A 63 -16.67 6.73 15.03
CA GLN A 63 -17.91 7.53 14.95
C GLN A 63 -18.23 7.95 13.51
N MET A 64 -17.24 8.28 12.70
CA MET A 64 -17.43 8.57 11.28
C MET A 64 -17.93 7.36 10.49
N ALA A 65 -17.35 6.18 10.73
CA ALA A 65 -17.80 4.95 10.09
C ALA A 65 -19.24 4.61 10.46
N ASP A 66 -19.55 4.67 11.74
CA ASP A 66 -20.90 4.36 12.26
C ASP A 66 -21.93 5.34 11.69
N LYS A 67 -21.60 6.64 11.64
CA LYS A 67 -22.44 7.66 11.01
C LYS A 67 -22.66 7.42 9.51
N GLN A 68 -21.62 6.98 8.79
CA GLN A 68 -21.72 6.64 7.37
C GLN A 68 -22.50 5.35 7.14
N ALA A 69 -22.31 4.35 8.01
CA ALA A 69 -22.96 3.07 7.90
C ALA A 69 -24.44 3.12 8.31
N ALA A 70 -24.82 3.98 9.26
CA ALA A 70 -26.18 4.01 9.84
C ALA A 70 -27.30 4.01 8.81
N PRO A 71 -27.34 4.90 7.79
CA PRO A 71 -28.43 4.89 6.80
C PRO A 71 -28.42 3.65 5.90
N MET A 72 -27.26 3.02 5.73
CA MET A 72 -27.11 1.77 4.98
C MET A 72 -27.59 0.58 5.82
N LEU A 73 -27.30 0.58 7.11
CA LEU A 73 -27.75 -0.45 8.06
C LEU A 73 -29.29 -0.45 8.19
N GLU A 74 -29.92 0.73 8.19
CA GLU A 74 -31.40 0.81 8.17
C GLU A 74 -31.98 0.19 6.89
N LYS A 75 -31.41 0.48 5.73
CA LYS A 75 -31.81 -0.14 4.46
C LYS A 75 -31.58 -1.65 4.46
N LEU A 76 -30.50 -2.12 5.12
CA LEU A 76 -30.18 -3.53 5.19
C LEU A 76 -31.21 -4.33 6.01
N LYS A 77 -31.95 -3.70 6.92
CA LYS A 77 -33.06 -4.35 7.66
C LYS A 77 -34.19 -4.79 6.73
N THR A 78 -34.48 -4.00 5.70
CA THR A 78 -35.52 -4.32 4.71
C THR A 78 -35.01 -5.25 3.60
N ASN A 79 -33.72 -5.25 3.32
CA ASN A 79 -33.11 -6.14 2.32
C ASN A 79 -31.77 -6.71 2.84
N PRO A 80 -31.83 -7.74 3.72
CA PRO A 80 -30.64 -8.27 4.41
C PRO A 80 -29.62 -8.97 3.48
N ASN A 81 -30.04 -9.34 2.28
CA ASN A 81 -29.25 -10.04 1.28
C ASN A 81 -28.84 -9.14 0.09
N ASP A 82 -28.79 -7.82 0.27
CA ASP A 82 -28.25 -6.91 -0.72
C ASP A 82 -26.71 -6.92 -0.66
N SER A 83 -26.08 -7.68 -1.56
CA SER A 83 -24.62 -7.81 -1.61
C SER A 83 -23.91 -6.48 -1.88
N ALA A 84 -24.50 -5.61 -2.70
CA ALA A 84 -23.92 -4.31 -3.00
C ALA A 84 -23.99 -3.37 -1.78
N LEU A 85 -25.10 -3.41 -1.04
CA LEU A 85 -25.24 -2.64 0.19
C LEU A 85 -24.29 -3.14 1.29
N LEU A 86 -24.18 -4.44 1.43
CA LEU A 86 -23.21 -5.09 2.34
C LEU A 86 -21.77 -4.67 1.99
N ALA A 87 -21.40 -4.68 0.72
CA ALA A 87 -20.09 -4.25 0.25
C ALA A 87 -19.81 -2.77 0.57
N ARG A 88 -20.79 -1.89 0.38
CA ARG A 88 -20.66 -0.46 0.71
C ARG A 88 -20.47 -0.22 2.21
N ILE A 89 -21.17 -0.97 3.06
CA ILE A 89 -20.94 -0.91 4.51
C ILE A 89 -19.54 -1.40 4.84
N GLY A 90 -19.10 -2.52 4.26
CA GLY A 90 -17.74 -3.03 4.41
C GLY A 90 -16.68 -1.99 4.00
N ALA A 91 -16.88 -1.30 2.87
CA ALA A 91 -15.99 -0.25 2.39
C ALA A 91 -15.92 0.96 3.36
N SER A 92 -17.04 1.33 3.97
CA SER A 92 -17.08 2.40 4.98
C SER A 92 -16.23 2.04 6.20
N TYR A 93 -16.35 0.82 6.71
CA TYR A 93 -15.52 0.33 7.82
C TYR A 93 -14.06 0.18 7.44
N LEU A 94 -13.76 -0.30 6.23
CA LEU A 94 -12.39 -0.43 5.73
C LEU A 94 -11.68 0.93 5.65
N SER A 95 -12.34 1.95 5.11
CA SER A 95 -11.79 3.31 4.97
C SER A 95 -11.49 4.00 6.30
N THR A 96 -12.10 3.52 7.38
CA THR A 96 -11.92 4.03 8.74
C THR A 96 -11.08 3.09 9.63
N HIS A 97 -10.32 2.19 9.00
CA HIS A 97 -9.42 1.22 9.64
C HIS A 97 -10.12 0.25 10.62
N GLN A 98 -11.41 0.03 10.47
CA GLN A 98 -12.18 -0.96 11.23
C GLN A 98 -12.21 -2.29 10.45
N PHE A 99 -11.04 -2.90 10.31
CA PHE A 99 -10.80 -4.02 9.40
C PHE A 99 -11.63 -5.25 9.73
N SER A 100 -11.81 -5.56 11.01
CA SER A 100 -12.63 -6.71 11.44
C SER A 100 -14.10 -6.52 11.09
N GLN A 101 -14.66 -5.32 11.26
CA GLN A 101 -16.03 -5.01 10.85
C GLN A 101 -16.17 -5.07 9.33
N ALA A 102 -15.19 -4.52 8.60
CA ALA A 102 -15.16 -4.62 7.15
C ALA A 102 -15.19 -6.07 6.68
N ALA A 103 -14.38 -6.95 7.31
CA ALA A 103 -14.36 -8.38 6.99
C ALA A 103 -15.71 -9.06 7.24
N VAL A 104 -16.43 -8.71 8.30
CA VAL A 104 -17.79 -9.23 8.57
C VAL A 104 -18.76 -8.88 7.43
N TYR A 105 -18.81 -7.62 7.02
CA TYR A 105 -19.74 -7.18 5.98
C TYR A 105 -19.36 -7.68 4.59
N TYR A 106 -18.08 -7.68 4.23
CA TYR A 106 -17.64 -8.30 2.99
C TYR A 106 -17.85 -9.82 3.00
N GLY A 107 -17.68 -10.48 4.15
CA GLY A 107 -17.98 -11.90 4.31
C GLY A 107 -19.44 -12.22 4.01
N ARG A 108 -20.37 -11.43 4.57
CA ARG A 108 -21.80 -11.53 4.24
C ARG A 108 -22.09 -11.26 2.75
N ALA A 109 -21.45 -10.26 2.17
CA ALA A 109 -21.57 -9.97 0.74
C ALA A 109 -21.13 -11.15 -0.13
N VAL A 110 -20.01 -11.80 0.21
CA VAL A 110 -19.51 -13.02 -0.45
C VAL A 110 -20.44 -14.22 -0.27
N GLN A 111 -21.14 -14.33 0.86
CA GLN A 111 -22.16 -15.38 1.05
C GLN A 111 -23.34 -15.19 0.08
N VAL A 112 -23.75 -13.96 -0.18
CA VAL A 112 -24.84 -13.64 -1.12
C VAL A 112 -24.39 -13.80 -2.58
N ASP A 113 -23.18 -13.36 -2.93
CA ASP A 113 -22.61 -13.46 -4.27
C ASP A 113 -21.22 -14.12 -4.22
N PRO A 114 -21.18 -15.46 -4.14
CA PRO A 114 -19.94 -16.20 -3.90
C PRO A 114 -18.96 -16.23 -5.09
N LYS A 115 -19.40 -15.87 -6.29
CA LYS A 115 -18.55 -15.84 -7.50
C LYS A 115 -17.95 -14.46 -7.76
N ASN A 116 -18.32 -13.46 -6.99
CA ASN A 116 -17.85 -12.09 -7.18
C ASN A 116 -16.41 -11.93 -6.72
N VAL A 117 -15.52 -11.80 -7.68
CA VAL A 117 -14.08 -11.68 -7.45
C VAL A 117 -13.75 -10.41 -6.65
N VAL A 118 -14.41 -9.29 -6.94
CA VAL A 118 -14.16 -8.03 -6.25
C VAL A 118 -14.52 -8.11 -4.78
N LEU A 119 -15.66 -8.75 -4.43
CA LEU A 119 -16.06 -8.95 -3.04
C LEU A 119 -15.06 -9.85 -2.29
N ARG A 120 -14.59 -10.92 -2.93
CA ARG A 120 -13.58 -11.80 -2.34
C ARG A 120 -12.24 -11.10 -2.12
N THR A 121 -11.80 -10.28 -3.07
CA THR A 121 -10.55 -9.52 -2.96
C THR A 121 -10.66 -8.46 -1.86
N SER A 122 -11.82 -7.81 -1.73
CA SER A 122 -12.10 -6.86 -0.64
C SER A 122 -12.15 -7.53 0.74
N LEU A 123 -12.78 -8.71 0.81
CA LEU A 123 -12.77 -9.54 2.02
C LEU A 123 -11.35 -9.93 2.41
N ALA A 124 -10.55 -10.39 1.44
CA ALA A 124 -9.17 -10.78 1.67
C ALA A 124 -8.33 -9.62 2.21
N SER A 125 -8.47 -8.43 1.63
CA SER A 125 -7.79 -7.23 2.13
C SER A 125 -8.18 -6.91 3.58
N SER A 126 -9.47 -7.02 3.90
CA SER A 126 -9.99 -6.76 5.24
C SER A 126 -9.49 -7.80 6.27
N LEU A 127 -9.47 -9.08 5.88
CA LEU A 127 -8.93 -10.18 6.70
C LEU A 127 -7.43 -9.98 6.96
N TYR A 128 -6.64 -9.69 5.93
CA TYR A 128 -5.21 -9.43 6.08
C TYR A 128 -4.92 -8.27 7.03
N LEU A 129 -5.61 -7.15 6.84
CA LEU A 129 -5.44 -5.96 7.68
C LEU A 129 -5.95 -6.17 9.13
N SER A 130 -6.85 -7.13 9.36
CA SER A 130 -7.28 -7.55 10.71
C SER A 130 -6.40 -8.63 11.34
N GLY A 131 -5.34 -9.10 10.61
CA GLY A 131 -4.37 -10.08 11.10
C GLY A 131 -4.62 -11.52 10.64
N ASP A 132 -5.69 -11.80 9.90
CA ASP A 132 -6.00 -13.13 9.35
C ASP A 132 -5.41 -13.29 7.94
N ALA A 133 -4.12 -13.55 7.87
CA ALA A 133 -3.42 -13.75 6.60
C ALA A 133 -3.82 -15.05 5.89
N ASP A 134 -4.15 -16.12 6.64
CA ASP A 134 -4.55 -17.40 6.06
C ASP A 134 -5.94 -17.33 5.43
N GLY A 135 -6.88 -16.71 6.14
CA GLY A 135 -8.21 -16.41 5.61
C GLY A 135 -8.13 -15.53 4.35
N ALA A 136 -7.28 -14.52 4.35
CA ALA A 136 -7.05 -13.66 3.20
C ALA A 136 -6.53 -14.44 1.98
N ILE A 137 -5.50 -15.27 2.15
CA ILE A 137 -4.95 -16.12 1.07
C ILE A 137 -6.02 -17.09 0.55
N SER A 138 -6.84 -17.66 1.43
CA SER A 138 -7.94 -18.55 1.04
C SER A 138 -8.95 -17.83 0.14
N GLN A 139 -9.37 -16.60 0.50
CA GLN A 139 -10.30 -15.81 -0.31
C GLN A 139 -9.69 -15.41 -1.66
N LEU A 140 -8.42 -15.03 -1.71
CA LEU A 140 -7.73 -14.71 -2.97
C LEU A 140 -7.60 -15.93 -3.89
N ASN A 141 -7.27 -17.09 -3.34
CA ASN A 141 -7.25 -18.33 -4.11
C ASN A 141 -8.65 -18.70 -4.67
N GLN A 142 -9.73 -18.45 -3.91
CA GLN A 142 -11.09 -18.63 -4.41
C GLN A 142 -11.44 -17.59 -5.50
N ALA A 143 -11.02 -16.33 -5.34
CA ALA A 143 -11.18 -15.31 -6.37
C ALA A 143 -10.51 -15.73 -7.69
N LEU A 144 -9.27 -16.24 -7.60
CA LEU A 144 -8.48 -16.68 -8.75
C LEU A 144 -9.02 -17.98 -9.41
N LYS A 145 -9.84 -18.78 -8.73
CA LYS A 145 -10.58 -19.86 -9.37
C LYS A 145 -11.67 -19.34 -10.31
N TYR A 146 -12.30 -18.22 -9.99
CA TYR A 146 -13.32 -17.60 -10.84
C TYR A 146 -12.71 -16.69 -11.91
N ASN A 147 -11.66 -15.96 -11.59
CA ASN A 147 -10.90 -15.15 -12.53
C ASN A 147 -9.39 -15.34 -12.33
N PRO A 148 -8.75 -16.28 -13.03
CA PRO A 148 -7.32 -16.59 -12.88
C PRO A 148 -6.37 -15.45 -13.25
N THR A 149 -6.89 -14.40 -13.92
CA THR A 149 -6.10 -13.25 -14.39
C THR A 149 -6.42 -11.96 -13.64
N ASP A 150 -7.20 -12.04 -12.57
CA ASP A 150 -7.55 -10.86 -11.79
C ASP A 150 -6.31 -10.18 -11.20
N ALA A 151 -6.08 -8.93 -11.62
CA ALA A 151 -4.85 -8.22 -11.31
C ALA A 151 -4.74 -7.88 -9.81
N ASP A 152 -5.85 -7.53 -9.17
CA ASP A 152 -5.85 -7.16 -7.77
C ASP A 152 -5.70 -8.38 -6.86
N ALA A 153 -6.34 -9.50 -7.22
CA ALA A 153 -6.18 -10.76 -6.50
C ALA A 153 -4.73 -11.28 -6.58
N LEU A 154 -4.11 -11.27 -7.76
CA LEU A 154 -2.72 -11.69 -7.95
C LEU A 154 -1.73 -10.76 -7.22
N PHE A 155 -1.96 -9.45 -7.28
CA PHE A 155 -1.12 -8.49 -6.57
C PHE A 155 -1.17 -8.71 -5.05
N ASN A 156 -2.39 -8.77 -4.49
CA ASN A 156 -2.59 -8.95 -3.06
C ASN A 156 -2.10 -10.32 -2.57
N LEU A 157 -2.29 -11.37 -3.36
CA LEU A 157 -1.77 -12.71 -3.04
C LEU A 157 -0.24 -12.69 -2.88
N GLY A 158 0.47 -12.06 -3.82
CA GLY A 158 1.92 -11.90 -3.74
C GLY A 158 2.34 -11.10 -2.52
N LEU A 159 1.65 -9.98 -2.25
CA LEU A 159 1.97 -9.12 -1.11
C LEU A 159 1.79 -9.85 0.23
N ILE A 160 0.68 -10.56 0.43
CA ILE A 160 0.39 -11.28 1.67
C ILE A 160 1.35 -12.46 1.87
N LYS A 161 1.65 -13.21 0.79
CA LYS A 161 2.62 -14.29 0.83
C LYS A 161 4.00 -13.79 1.27
N LEU A 162 4.46 -12.67 0.71
CA LEU A 162 5.74 -12.08 1.10
C LEU A 162 5.73 -11.56 2.54
N LYS A 163 4.72 -10.75 2.91
CA LYS A 163 4.75 -9.96 4.15
C LYS A 163 4.29 -10.72 5.39
N ALA A 164 3.41 -11.70 5.24
CA ALA A 164 2.81 -12.41 6.36
C ALA A 164 3.23 -13.88 6.45
N LYS A 165 3.76 -14.43 5.38
CA LYS A 165 4.12 -15.86 5.32
C LYS A 165 5.60 -16.11 4.99
N ASP A 166 6.39 -15.06 4.71
CA ASP A 166 7.77 -15.16 4.24
C ASP A 166 7.92 -16.12 3.03
N ASP A 167 6.81 -16.26 2.24
CA ASP A 167 6.74 -17.12 1.06
C ASP A 167 7.18 -16.35 -0.19
N ASP A 168 8.47 -16.11 -0.30
CA ASP A 168 9.08 -15.44 -1.45
C ASP A 168 8.73 -16.11 -2.78
N LYS A 169 8.77 -17.45 -2.80
CA LYS A 169 8.51 -18.22 -4.03
C LYS A 169 7.06 -18.04 -4.48
N GLY A 170 6.13 -18.11 -3.56
CA GLY A 170 4.72 -17.90 -3.83
C GLY A 170 4.40 -16.45 -4.21
N ALA A 171 5.07 -15.48 -3.60
CA ALA A 171 4.95 -14.07 -3.97
C ALA A 171 5.42 -13.82 -5.40
N LEU A 172 6.63 -14.31 -5.74
CA LEU A 172 7.18 -14.21 -7.10
C LEU A 172 6.30 -14.91 -8.13
N ALA A 173 5.73 -16.08 -7.81
CA ALA A 173 4.82 -16.79 -8.71
C ALA A 173 3.56 -15.97 -9.02
N ALA A 174 2.92 -15.38 -8.00
CA ALA A 174 1.73 -14.56 -8.16
C ALA A 174 2.02 -13.29 -9.00
N TRP A 175 3.10 -12.58 -8.71
CA TRP A 175 3.45 -11.36 -9.45
C TRP A 175 3.94 -11.62 -10.87
N ARG A 176 4.66 -12.71 -11.12
CA ARG A 176 5.02 -13.12 -12.49
C ARG A 176 3.78 -13.50 -13.30
N GLN A 177 2.82 -14.18 -12.68
CA GLN A 177 1.53 -14.46 -13.31
C GLN A 177 0.79 -13.16 -13.63
N LEU A 178 0.72 -12.21 -12.70
CA LEU A 178 0.12 -10.89 -12.91
C LEU A 178 0.73 -10.19 -14.14
N LEU A 179 2.05 -10.07 -14.21
CA LEU A 179 2.73 -9.41 -15.32
C LEU A 179 2.51 -10.13 -16.67
N LYS A 180 2.44 -11.47 -16.65
CA LYS A 180 2.23 -12.29 -17.84
C LYS A 180 0.79 -12.16 -18.37
N THR A 181 -0.20 -12.20 -17.48
CA THR A 181 -1.61 -12.27 -17.87
C THR A 181 -2.27 -10.91 -18.05
N ASN A 182 -1.63 -9.82 -17.59
CA ASN A 182 -2.14 -8.46 -17.66
C ASN A 182 -1.21 -7.52 -18.44
N PRO A 183 -1.05 -7.69 -19.76
CA PRO A 183 -0.13 -6.87 -20.57
C PRO A 183 -0.53 -5.38 -20.60
N LYS A 184 -1.81 -5.07 -20.37
CA LYS A 184 -2.37 -3.71 -20.33
C LYS A 184 -2.41 -3.12 -18.92
N LEU A 185 -1.70 -3.72 -17.96
CA LEU A 185 -1.58 -3.17 -16.61
C LEU A 185 -1.02 -1.74 -16.68
N GLY A 186 -1.62 -0.82 -15.92
CA GLY A 186 -1.17 0.57 -15.88
C GLY A 186 0.33 0.68 -15.57
N PRO A 187 1.04 1.66 -16.16
CA PRO A 187 2.50 1.77 -16.07
C PRO A 187 3.01 1.82 -14.63
N ASP A 188 2.33 2.56 -13.75
CA ASP A 188 2.72 2.70 -12.35
C ASP A 188 2.62 1.38 -11.59
N LYS A 189 1.49 0.67 -11.75
CA LYS A 189 1.28 -0.64 -11.11
C LYS A 189 2.22 -1.69 -11.66
N LYS A 190 2.51 -1.65 -12.97
CA LYS A 190 3.50 -2.53 -13.60
C LYS A 190 4.90 -2.29 -13.03
N ALA A 191 5.33 -1.03 -12.93
CA ALA A 191 6.61 -0.66 -12.35
C ALA A 191 6.72 -1.06 -10.87
N GLU A 192 5.64 -0.88 -10.11
CA GLU A 192 5.57 -1.32 -8.71
C GLU A 192 5.79 -2.84 -8.59
N VAL A 193 5.06 -3.63 -9.36
CA VAL A 193 5.19 -5.09 -9.33
C VAL A 193 6.58 -5.54 -9.77
N GLN A 194 7.15 -4.92 -10.82
CA GLN A 194 8.52 -5.23 -11.26
C GLN A 194 9.55 -4.93 -10.18
N ARG A 195 9.41 -3.82 -9.47
CA ARG A 195 10.28 -3.45 -8.34
C ARG A 195 10.16 -4.45 -7.19
N LEU A 196 8.94 -4.89 -6.84
CA LEU A 196 8.73 -5.90 -5.82
C LEU A 196 9.40 -7.23 -6.19
N VAL A 197 9.25 -7.68 -7.43
CA VAL A 197 9.92 -8.87 -7.96
C VAL A 197 11.44 -8.74 -7.88
N ALA A 198 12.00 -7.60 -8.32
CA ALA A 198 13.44 -7.36 -8.28
C ALA A 198 13.99 -7.36 -6.85
N ASN A 199 13.29 -6.73 -5.92
CA ASN A 199 13.70 -6.68 -4.51
C ASN A 199 13.77 -8.08 -3.88
N VAL A 200 12.74 -8.92 -4.08
CA VAL A 200 12.73 -10.29 -3.56
C VAL A 200 13.84 -11.13 -4.18
N MET A 201 14.09 -11.01 -5.49
CA MET A 201 15.17 -11.75 -6.16
C MET A 201 16.55 -11.31 -5.66
N THR A 202 16.76 -10.02 -5.42
CA THR A 202 18.02 -9.50 -4.87
C THR A 202 18.25 -10.02 -3.44
N GLU A 203 17.20 -10.01 -2.63
CA GLU A 203 17.31 -10.55 -1.25
C GLU A 203 17.65 -12.03 -1.23
N GLN A 204 17.01 -12.84 -2.08
CA GLN A 204 17.33 -14.26 -2.24
C GLN A 204 18.78 -14.48 -2.68
N ALA A 205 19.29 -13.68 -3.63
CA ALA A 205 20.66 -13.77 -4.09
C ALA A 205 21.66 -13.43 -2.97
N ASN A 206 21.38 -12.39 -2.18
CA ASN A 206 22.20 -11.99 -1.03
C ASN A 206 22.23 -13.09 0.05
N GLN A 207 21.07 -13.70 0.35
CA GLN A 207 20.98 -14.80 1.31
C GLN A 207 21.78 -16.03 0.85
N GLN A 208 21.70 -16.38 -0.43
CA GLN A 208 22.48 -17.48 -1.01
C GLN A 208 23.99 -17.21 -0.95
N ALA A 209 24.42 -15.98 -1.30
CA ALA A 209 25.83 -15.59 -1.21
C ALA A 209 26.36 -15.65 0.23
N ALA A 210 25.56 -15.19 1.20
CA ALA A 210 25.93 -15.24 2.62
C ALA A 210 26.01 -16.69 3.16
N GLN A 211 25.14 -17.58 2.69
CA GLN A 211 25.19 -19.00 3.03
C GLN A 211 26.44 -19.70 2.44
N GLY A 212 26.76 -19.41 1.18
CA GLY A 212 27.95 -19.93 0.52
C GLY A 212 29.27 -19.49 1.20
N ALA A 213 29.33 -18.23 1.65
CA ALA A 213 30.50 -17.71 2.38
C ALA A 213 30.70 -18.33 3.79
N ARG A 214 29.63 -18.85 4.41
CA ARG A 214 29.73 -19.55 5.72
C ARG A 214 30.14 -21.02 5.63
N GLN A 215 30.11 -21.58 4.44
CA GLN A 215 30.45 -23.00 4.19
C GLN A 215 31.91 -23.17 3.70
N GLN A 216 32.63 -22.10 3.46
CA GLN A 216 34.07 -22.05 3.15
C GLN A 216 34.90 -21.68 4.39
#